data_db00e994e6de1027f65e076c6cae266e
#
_entry.id   db00e994e6de1027f65e076c6cae266e
#
_cell.length_a   1.000
_cell.length_b   1.000
_cell.length_c   1.000
_cell.angle_alpha   90.00
_cell.angle_beta   90.00
_cell.angle_gamma   90.00
#
_symmetry.space_group_name_H-M   'P 1'
#
loop_
_entity.id
_entity.type
_entity.pdbx_description
1 polymer ?
#
loop_
_entity_poly.entity_id
_entity_poly.type
_entity_poly.pdbx_seq_one_letter_code
_entity_poly.pdbx_strand_id
1 'polypeptide(L)'
;MKLKGITDVFFDLDHTLWDFEKNSGLTFNKIFLELNFPFSLDVFLKFYNPINHAQWKLYRENKITQEDLRFNRLNKTFEKLNYSASIGLINNISEKYITYLSTFPHLFEGTLELLEALKNRFRLHIITNGFDKIQQFKIENSGIESFFEFVFTAEKVGFKKPHPEIFIQSLKTVNTTAEASIMIGDSFEADILGALNQGMQAIHFNSHNEEVHTKCPIVYSLAELKALF
;
A
#
# COMPACT_ATOMS: atom_id res chain seq x y z
N MET A 1 8.19 19.98 -13.59
CA MET A 1 9.20 20.27 -12.54
C MET A 1 10.33 19.25 -12.74
N LYS A 2 11.57 19.67 -12.91
CA LYS A 2 12.68 18.68 -12.96
C LYS A 2 13.06 18.34 -11.51
N LEU A 3 13.05 17.08 -11.17
CA LEU A 3 13.59 16.57 -9.92
C LEU A 3 15.08 16.92 -9.85
N LYS A 4 15.52 17.63 -8.81
CA LYS A 4 16.92 18.06 -8.68
C LYS A 4 17.48 17.54 -7.36
N GLY A 5 18.72 17.04 -7.43
CA GLY A 5 19.45 16.63 -6.24
C GLY A 5 18.95 15.37 -5.54
N ILE A 6 18.06 14.60 -6.19
CA ILE A 6 17.56 13.33 -5.63
C ILE A 6 18.63 12.25 -5.74
N THR A 7 18.85 11.53 -4.66
CA THR A 7 19.68 10.34 -4.57
C THR A 7 18.89 9.10 -4.13
N ASP A 8 17.78 9.32 -3.40
CA ASP A 8 16.98 8.28 -2.75
C ASP A 8 15.50 8.39 -3.14
N VAL A 9 14.94 7.28 -3.59
CA VAL A 9 13.52 7.18 -3.95
C VAL A 9 12.86 6.21 -3.01
N PHE A 10 11.85 6.69 -2.28
CA PHE A 10 11.02 5.90 -1.38
C PHE A 10 9.67 5.66 -2.03
N PHE A 11 9.27 4.41 -2.12
CA PHE A 11 7.96 4.01 -2.63
C PHE A 11 7.06 3.53 -1.50
N ASP A 12 5.78 3.85 -1.59
CA ASP A 12 4.78 2.97 -0.99
C ASP A 12 4.65 1.69 -1.81
N LEU A 13 4.09 0.63 -1.24
CA LEU A 13 3.96 -0.66 -1.92
C LEU A 13 2.54 -0.88 -2.45
N ASP A 14 1.55 -0.94 -1.54
CA ASP A 14 0.16 -1.26 -1.87
C ASP A 14 -0.52 -0.10 -2.60
N HIS A 15 -1.18 -0.36 -3.72
CA HIS A 15 -1.78 0.64 -4.60
C HIS A 15 -0.79 1.58 -5.32
N THR A 16 0.52 1.38 -5.11
CA THR A 16 1.59 2.15 -5.78
C THR A 16 2.40 1.29 -6.75
N LEU A 17 3.02 0.22 -6.26
CA LEU A 17 3.76 -0.75 -7.07
C LEU A 17 3.00 -2.07 -7.19
N TRP A 18 2.38 -2.51 -6.10
CA TRP A 18 1.63 -3.76 -5.99
C TRP A 18 0.14 -3.49 -6.18
N ASP A 19 -0.48 -4.13 -7.17
CA ASP A 19 -1.89 -3.96 -7.53
C ASP A 19 -2.80 -4.62 -6.48
N PHE A 20 -3.05 -3.87 -5.40
CA PHE A 20 -3.80 -4.37 -4.25
C PHE A 20 -5.22 -4.80 -4.64
N GLU A 21 -5.94 -4.00 -5.43
CA GLU A 21 -7.33 -4.29 -5.80
C GLU A 21 -7.42 -5.62 -6.56
N LYS A 22 -6.55 -5.82 -7.54
CA LYS A 22 -6.50 -7.06 -8.33
C LYS A 22 -6.16 -8.27 -7.46
N ASN A 23 -5.09 -8.19 -6.67
CA ASN A 23 -4.65 -9.31 -5.85
C ASN A 23 -5.64 -9.63 -4.72
N SER A 24 -6.25 -8.61 -4.11
CA SER A 24 -7.32 -8.76 -3.13
C SER A 24 -8.57 -9.41 -3.74
N GLY A 25 -8.96 -8.99 -4.94
CA GLY A 25 -10.07 -9.58 -5.69
C GLY A 25 -9.84 -11.07 -5.99
N LEU A 26 -8.64 -11.43 -6.46
CA LEU A 26 -8.25 -12.83 -6.70
C LEU A 26 -8.25 -13.66 -5.40
N THR A 27 -7.80 -13.06 -4.30
CA THR A 27 -7.82 -13.68 -2.98
C THR A 27 -9.25 -14.01 -2.55
N PHE A 28 -10.15 -13.03 -2.63
CA PHE A 28 -11.55 -13.28 -2.28
C PHE A 28 -12.22 -14.24 -3.24
N ASN A 29 -11.90 -14.21 -4.54
CA ASN A 29 -12.42 -15.19 -5.49
C ASN A 29 -12.09 -16.62 -5.06
N LYS A 30 -10.84 -16.87 -4.67
CA LYS A 30 -10.42 -18.19 -4.16
C LYS A 30 -11.18 -18.57 -2.90
N ILE A 31 -11.34 -17.65 -1.92
CA ILE A 31 -12.08 -17.90 -0.69
C ILE A 31 -13.55 -18.18 -0.96
N PHE A 32 -14.17 -17.44 -1.90
CA PHE A 32 -15.57 -17.60 -2.28
C PHE A 32 -15.85 -18.97 -2.91
N LEU A 33 -14.95 -19.43 -3.77
CA LEU A 33 -15.05 -20.76 -4.39
C LEU A 33 -14.93 -21.89 -3.34
N GLU A 34 -14.02 -21.70 -2.35
CA GLU A 34 -13.84 -22.71 -1.28
C GLU A 34 -15.03 -22.78 -0.31
N LEU A 35 -15.66 -21.64 -0.02
CA LEU A 35 -16.72 -21.54 0.99
C LEU A 35 -18.13 -21.51 0.43
N ASN A 36 -18.30 -21.55 -0.91
CA ASN A 36 -19.59 -21.53 -1.62
C ASN A 36 -20.53 -20.40 -1.14
N PHE A 37 -20.06 -19.15 -1.19
CA PHE A 37 -20.87 -17.99 -0.77
C PHE A 37 -22.13 -17.83 -1.62
N PRO A 38 -23.27 -17.40 -1.02
CA PRO A 38 -24.55 -17.27 -1.71
C PRO A 38 -24.70 -15.99 -2.55
N PHE A 39 -23.68 -15.16 -2.62
CA PHE A 39 -23.67 -13.90 -3.38
C PHE A 39 -22.39 -13.79 -4.22
N SER A 40 -22.44 -12.96 -5.26
CA SER A 40 -21.30 -12.81 -6.17
C SER A 40 -20.14 -12.02 -5.52
N LEU A 41 -18.94 -12.29 -6.01
CA LEU A 41 -17.73 -11.58 -5.60
C LEU A 41 -17.84 -10.07 -5.86
N ASP A 42 -18.38 -9.66 -7.01
CA ASP A 42 -18.52 -8.24 -7.38
C ASP A 42 -19.41 -7.49 -6.39
N VAL A 43 -20.51 -8.12 -5.96
CA VAL A 43 -21.39 -7.54 -4.94
C VAL A 43 -20.66 -7.39 -3.60
N PHE A 44 -19.87 -8.39 -3.22
CA PHE A 44 -19.06 -8.31 -2.00
C PHE A 44 -18.00 -7.20 -2.08
N LEU A 45 -17.21 -7.16 -3.15
CA LEU A 45 -16.12 -6.19 -3.31
C LEU A 45 -16.64 -4.74 -3.36
N LYS A 46 -17.82 -4.52 -3.95
CA LYS A 46 -18.47 -3.21 -3.96
C LYS A 46 -18.65 -2.61 -2.56
N PHE A 47 -18.95 -3.44 -1.56
CA PHE A 47 -19.07 -3.00 -0.17
C PHE A 47 -17.76 -3.11 0.58
N TYR A 48 -16.97 -4.16 0.32
CA TYR A 48 -15.72 -4.41 1.02
C TYR A 48 -14.68 -3.31 0.78
N ASN A 49 -14.46 -2.89 -0.46
CA ASN A 49 -13.39 -1.94 -0.77
C ASN A 49 -13.52 -0.62 0.00
N PRO A 50 -14.65 0.10 -0.03
CA PRO A 50 -14.78 1.34 0.73
C PRO A 50 -14.73 1.12 2.25
N ILE A 51 -15.25 0.00 2.75
CA ILE A 51 -15.17 -0.34 4.17
C ILE A 51 -13.72 -0.62 4.57
N ASN A 52 -12.97 -1.39 3.76
CA ASN A 52 -11.55 -1.67 3.99
C ASN A 52 -10.74 -0.38 4.05
N HIS A 53 -10.92 0.55 3.10
CA HIS A 53 -10.27 1.87 3.12
C HIS A 53 -10.57 2.64 4.42
N ALA A 54 -11.84 2.68 4.84
CA ALA A 54 -12.24 3.36 6.07
C ALA A 54 -11.61 2.71 7.33
N GLN A 55 -11.54 1.37 7.39
CA GLN A 55 -10.91 0.67 8.51
C GLN A 55 -9.38 0.87 8.53
N TRP A 56 -8.72 0.89 7.37
CA TRP A 56 -7.30 1.23 7.28
C TRP A 56 -7.02 2.67 7.74
N LYS A 57 -7.90 3.63 7.45
CA LYS A 57 -7.79 5.01 7.98
C LYS A 57 -7.82 5.01 9.51
N LEU A 58 -8.79 4.34 10.12
CA LEU A 58 -8.88 4.23 11.58
C LEU A 58 -7.63 3.56 12.19
N TYR A 59 -7.09 2.55 11.51
CA TYR A 59 -5.86 1.87 11.95
C TYR A 59 -4.62 2.80 11.86
N ARG A 60 -4.48 3.58 10.78
CA ARG A 60 -3.42 4.59 10.66
C ARG A 60 -3.50 5.65 11.77
N GLU A 61 -4.69 6.04 12.15
CA GLU A 61 -4.97 7.00 13.22
C GLU A 61 -4.87 6.39 14.63
N ASN A 62 -4.46 5.13 14.77
CA ASN A 62 -4.40 4.37 16.05
C ASN A 62 -5.74 4.30 16.79
N LYS A 63 -6.87 4.42 16.10
CA LYS A 63 -8.23 4.33 16.67
C LYS A 63 -8.72 2.89 16.81
N ILE A 64 -8.13 1.97 16.09
CA ILE A 64 -8.42 0.53 16.17
C ILE A 64 -7.12 -0.27 16.13
N THR A 65 -7.17 -1.49 16.67
CA THR A 65 -6.06 -2.46 16.64
C THR A 65 -5.97 -3.15 15.28
N GLN A 66 -4.90 -3.90 15.04
CA GLN A 66 -4.76 -4.78 13.88
C GLN A 66 -5.84 -5.86 13.84
N GLU A 67 -6.20 -6.42 15.00
CA GLU A 67 -7.26 -7.42 15.12
C GLU A 67 -8.62 -6.82 14.76
N ASP A 68 -8.92 -5.61 15.28
CA ASP A 68 -10.14 -4.87 14.93
C ASP A 68 -10.20 -4.60 13.42
N LEU A 69 -9.11 -4.14 12.81
CA LEU A 69 -9.03 -3.91 11.36
C LEU A 69 -9.39 -5.18 10.59
N ARG A 70 -8.76 -6.30 10.94
CA ARG A 70 -8.95 -7.58 10.25
C ARG A 70 -10.37 -8.11 10.40
N PHE A 71 -10.97 -7.98 11.57
CA PHE A 71 -12.33 -8.42 11.87
C PHE A 71 -13.36 -7.45 11.28
N ASN A 72 -13.27 -6.17 11.61
CA ASN A 72 -14.31 -5.18 11.31
C ASN A 72 -14.53 -4.97 9.81
N ARG A 73 -13.49 -5.02 8.99
CA ARG A 73 -13.65 -4.87 7.52
C ARG A 73 -14.52 -5.97 6.92
N LEU A 74 -14.46 -7.19 7.45
CA LEU A 74 -15.30 -8.31 7.02
C LEU A 74 -16.68 -8.24 7.65
N ASN A 75 -16.77 -8.05 8.97
CA ASN A 75 -18.02 -8.00 9.70
C ASN A 75 -18.95 -6.92 9.14
N LYS A 76 -18.45 -5.68 8.98
CA LYS A 76 -19.22 -4.56 8.41
C LYS A 76 -19.62 -4.81 6.96
N THR A 77 -18.81 -5.53 6.19
CA THR A 77 -19.18 -5.90 4.82
C THR A 77 -20.35 -6.88 4.82
N PHE A 78 -20.32 -7.91 5.67
CA PHE A 78 -21.43 -8.86 5.80
C PHE A 78 -22.69 -8.21 6.35
N GLU A 79 -22.58 -7.28 7.31
CA GLU A 79 -23.71 -6.47 7.76
C GLU A 79 -24.37 -5.68 6.61
N LYS A 80 -23.55 -5.04 5.76
CA LYS A 80 -24.05 -4.30 4.57
C LYS A 80 -24.71 -5.21 3.52
N LEU A 81 -24.29 -6.46 3.46
CA LEU A 81 -24.89 -7.50 2.60
C LEU A 81 -26.13 -8.15 3.22
N ASN A 82 -26.54 -7.75 4.44
CA ASN A 82 -27.58 -8.42 5.23
C ASN A 82 -27.32 -9.94 5.38
N TYR A 83 -26.05 -10.32 5.48
CA TYR A 83 -25.61 -11.71 5.64
C TYR A 83 -25.13 -11.96 7.07
N SER A 84 -25.77 -12.91 7.77
CA SER A 84 -25.45 -13.25 9.15
C SER A 84 -24.23 -14.18 9.20
N ALA A 85 -23.03 -13.60 9.24
CA ALA A 85 -21.80 -14.34 9.38
C ALA A 85 -21.48 -14.60 10.85
N SER A 86 -21.16 -15.85 11.22
CA SER A 86 -20.66 -16.14 12.56
C SER A 86 -19.24 -15.59 12.77
N ILE A 87 -18.86 -15.31 14.02
CA ILE A 87 -17.50 -14.90 14.37
C ILE A 87 -16.46 -15.91 13.84
N GLY A 88 -16.74 -17.21 13.95
CA GLY A 88 -15.87 -18.28 13.44
C GLY A 88 -15.68 -18.21 11.92
N LEU A 89 -16.74 -17.89 11.16
CA LEU A 89 -16.64 -17.71 9.71
C LEU A 89 -15.80 -16.48 9.35
N ILE A 90 -16.01 -15.35 10.02
CA ILE A 90 -15.24 -14.12 9.81
C ILE A 90 -13.76 -14.35 10.07
N ASN A 91 -13.41 -15.01 11.19
CA ASN A 91 -12.03 -15.33 11.52
C ASN A 91 -11.39 -16.27 10.48
N ASN A 92 -12.09 -17.31 10.07
CA ASN A 92 -11.62 -18.23 9.02
C ASN A 92 -11.33 -17.48 7.69
N ILE A 93 -12.24 -16.61 7.27
CA ILE A 93 -12.02 -15.78 6.06
C ILE A 93 -10.82 -14.86 6.25
N SER A 94 -10.70 -14.22 7.41
CA SER A 94 -9.58 -13.33 7.73
C SER A 94 -8.23 -14.05 7.66
N GLU A 95 -8.13 -15.25 8.18
CA GLU A 95 -6.92 -16.08 8.15
C GLU A 95 -6.59 -16.53 6.71
N LYS A 96 -7.59 -17.04 5.98
CA LYS A 96 -7.44 -17.40 4.57
C LYS A 96 -6.99 -16.21 3.73
N TYR A 97 -7.58 -15.02 3.97
CA TYR A 97 -7.23 -13.79 3.26
C TYR A 97 -5.76 -13.44 3.46
N ILE A 98 -5.27 -13.44 4.69
CA ILE A 98 -3.86 -13.15 4.99
C ILE A 98 -2.94 -14.20 4.35
N THR A 99 -3.32 -15.48 4.40
CA THR A 99 -2.55 -16.58 3.80
C THR A 99 -2.46 -16.49 2.28
N TYR A 100 -3.57 -16.13 1.61
CA TYR A 100 -3.62 -16.15 0.15
C TYR A 100 -3.19 -14.85 -0.51
N LEU A 101 -3.37 -13.70 0.18
CA LEU A 101 -3.15 -12.38 -0.41
C LEU A 101 -1.77 -12.25 -1.06
N SER A 102 -0.73 -12.62 -0.34
CA SER A 102 0.67 -12.51 -0.83
C SER A 102 1.07 -13.57 -1.86
N THR A 103 0.20 -14.55 -2.14
CA THR A 103 0.46 -15.56 -3.19
C THR A 103 0.15 -15.04 -4.59
N PHE A 104 -0.54 -13.93 -4.73
CA PHE A 104 -0.82 -13.28 -6.01
C PHE A 104 0.20 -12.14 -6.24
N PRO A 105 1.04 -12.23 -7.31
CA PRO A 105 2.19 -11.34 -7.48
C PRO A 105 1.94 -10.16 -8.43
N HIS A 106 0.70 -9.76 -8.65
CA HIS A 106 0.41 -8.75 -9.66
C HIS A 106 0.89 -7.36 -9.22
N LEU A 107 1.71 -6.77 -10.06
CA LEU A 107 2.18 -5.39 -9.98
C LEU A 107 1.33 -4.50 -10.89
N PHE A 108 1.34 -3.19 -10.63
CA PHE A 108 0.84 -2.24 -11.62
C PHE A 108 1.65 -2.32 -12.91
N GLU A 109 0.99 -2.07 -14.04
CA GLU A 109 1.64 -2.01 -15.35
C GLU A 109 2.78 -0.98 -15.34
N GLY A 110 3.93 -1.36 -15.86
CA GLY A 110 5.11 -0.49 -15.91
C GLY A 110 5.97 -0.50 -14.65
N THR A 111 5.62 -1.26 -13.59
CA THR A 111 6.42 -1.30 -12.35
C THR A 111 7.84 -1.78 -12.59
N LEU A 112 8.03 -2.91 -13.28
CA LEU A 112 9.37 -3.46 -13.51
C LEU A 112 10.21 -2.52 -14.37
N GLU A 113 9.62 -1.96 -15.43
CA GLU A 113 10.28 -1.01 -16.32
C GLU A 113 10.67 0.29 -15.62
N LEU A 114 9.88 0.73 -14.65
CA LEU A 114 10.20 1.87 -13.80
C LEU A 114 11.38 1.55 -12.88
N LEU A 115 11.30 0.46 -12.13
CA LEU A 115 12.34 0.06 -11.17
C LEU A 115 13.68 -0.17 -11.88
N GLU A 116 13.68 -0.86 -13.04
CA GLU A 116 14.87 -1.05 -13.87
C GLU A 116 15.49 0.27 -14.33
N ALA A 117 14.68 1.24 -14.70
CA ALA A 117 15.16 2.56 -15.14
C ALA A 117 15.77 3.38 -13.99
N LEU A 118 15.30 3.17 -12.76
CA LEU A 118 15.71 3.97 -11.60
C LEU A 118 16.89 3.38 -10.83
N LYS A 119 17.01 2.04 -10.73
CA LYS A 119 17.97 1.35 -9.83
C LYS A 119 19.43 1.72 -10.04
N ASN A 120 19.84 2.11 -11.26
CA ASN A 120 21.21 2.48 -11.58
C ASN A 120 21.51 3.96 -11.33
N ARG A 121 20.51 4.75 -10.98
CA ARG A 121 20.58 6.20 -10.80
C ARG A 121 20.30 6.63 -9.38
N PHE A 122 19.49 5.86 -8.67
CA PHE A 122 18.97 6.15 -7.34
C PHE A 122 19.03 4.91 -6.46
N ARG A 123 19.15 5.10 -5.15
CA ARG A 123 18.87 4.05 -4.17
C ARG A 123 17.36 3.97 -3.99
N LEU A 124 16.81 2.76 -4.04
CA LEU A 124 15.37 2.55 -3.95
C LEU A 124 15.01 1.92 -2.60
N HIS A 125 13.95 2.40 -1.99
CA HIS A 125 13.48 1.96 -0.68
C HIS A 125 11.95 1.87 -0.66
N ILE A 126 11.41 1.12 0.28
CA ILE A 126 9.96 1.06 0.55
C ILE A 126 9.66 1.61 1.93
N ILE A 127 8.59 2.43 2.05
CA ILE A 127 7.95 2.81 3.32
C ILE A 127 6.48 2.43 3.25
N THR A 128 6.04 1.46 4.05
CA THR A 128 4.68 0.92 4.00
C THR A 128 4.01 0.80 5.37
N ASN A 129 2.68 0.99 5.40
CA ASN A 129 1.85 0.75 6.59
C ASN A 129 1.36 -0.71 6.70
N GLY A 130 1.67 -1.53 5.72
CA GLY A 130 1.30 -2.95 5.71
C GLY A 130 2.06 -3.77 6.76
N PHE A 131 1.54 -4.96 7.07
CA PHE A 131 2.11 -5.87 8.06
C PHE A 131 3.41 -6.50 7.56
N ASP A 132 4.44 -6.49 8.37
CA ASP A 132 5.82 -6.80 7.98
C ASP A 132 5.96 -8.10 7.18
N LYS A 133 5.52 -9.22 7.74
CA LYS A 133 5.60 -10.53 7.06
C LYS A 133 4.84 -10.56 5.73
N ILE A 134 3.69 -9.90 5.66
CA ILE A 134 2.87 -9.87 4.45
C ILE A 134 3.56 -9.04 3.36
N GLN A 135 4.13 -7.90 3.72
CA GLN A 135 4.87 -7.05 2.78
C GLN A 135 6.11 -7.76 2.26
N GLN A 136 6.85 -8.46 3.12
CA GLN A 136 7.99 -9.26 2.70
C GLN A 136 7.58 -10.31 1.66
N PHE A 137 6.56 -11.12 1.92
CA PHE A 137 6.06 -12.12 0.95
C PHE A 137 5.56 -11.49 -0.36
N LYS A 138 4.89 -10.33 -0.30
CA LYS A 138 4.47 -9.62 -1.53
C LYS A 138 5.67 -9.24 -2.40
N ILE A 139 6.69 -8.66 -1.79
CA ILE A 139 7.92 -8.17 -2.46
C ILE A 139 8.67 -9.36 -3.08
N GLU A 140 8.88 -10.43 -2.31
CA GLU A 140 9.55 -11.65 -2.75
C GLU A 140 8.79 -12.32 -3.91
N ASN A 141 7.48 -12.59 -3.72
CA ASN A 141 6.67 -13.29 -4.71
C ASN A 141 6.42 -12.46 -5.99
N SER A 142 6.52 -11.13 -5.90
CA SER A 142 6.42 -10.26 -7.09
C SER A 142 7.76 -10.08 -7.81
N GLY A 143 8.85 -10.65 -7.28
CA GLY A 143 10.18 -10.59 -7.89
C GLY A 143 10.82 -9.21 -7.88
N ILE A 144 10.42 -8.33 -6.95
CA ILE A 144 10.93 -6.96 -6.87
C ILE A 144 11.88 -6.73 -5.69
N GLU A 145 12.18 -7.74 -4.88
CA GLU A 145 13.03 -7.63 -3.69
C GLU A 145 14.39 -7.01 -4.00
N SER A 146 15.03 -7.49 -5.06
CA SER A 146 16.39 -7.09 -5.43
C SER A 146 16.54 -5.63 -5.87
N PHE A 147 15.45 -4.91 -6.05
CA PHE A 147 15.49 -3.47 -6.39
C PHE A 147 15.66 -2.56 -5.18
N PHE A 148 15.33 -3.04 -3.97
CA PHE A 148 15.26 -2.20 -2.79
C PHE A 148 16.37 -2.50 -1.81
N GLU A 149 17.06 -1.45 -1.35
CA GLU A 149 18.08 -1.58 -0.29
C GLU A 149 17.43 -1.76 1.10
N PHE A 150 16.29 -1.07 1.34
CA PHE A 150 15.58 -1.12 2.61
C PHE A 150 14.08 -1.16 2.42
N VAL A 151 13.41 -1.92 3.30
CA VAL A 151 11.95 -1.98 3.43
C VAL A 151 11.59 -1.60 4.86
N PHE A 152 10.95 -0.43 5.00
CA PHE A 152 10.48 0.11 6.28
C PHE A 152 9.00 -0.18 6.42
N THR A 153 8.64 -1.06 7.33
CA THR A 153 7.25 -1.32 7.69
C THR A 153 6.90 -0.58 8.98
N ALA A 154 5.63 -0.20 9.13
CA ALA A 154 5.16 0.45 10.34
C ALA A 154 5.41 -0.40 11.60
N GLU A 155 5.38 -1.73 11.49
CA GLU A 155 5.68 -2.64 12.60
C GLU A 155 7.15 -2.58 13.02
N LYS A 156 8.11 -2.55 12.08
CA LYS A 156 9.55 -2.46 12.38
C LYS A 156 9.95 -1.11 12.96
N VAL A 157 9.37 -0.03 12.40
CA VAL A 157 9.70 1.34 12.82
C VAL A 157 8.93 1.74 14.08
N GLY A 158 7.75 1.14 14.34
CA GLY A 158 6.88 1.49 15.47
C GLY A 158 5.93 2.65 15.19
N PHE A 159 5.96 3.25 14.01
CA PHE A 159 5.12 4.37 13.61
C PHE A 159 4.53 4.16 12.22
N LYS A 160 3.29 4.61 12.01
CA LYS A 160 2.57 4.51 10.74
C LYS A 160 2.63 5.84 9.97
N LYS A 161 2.76 5.83 8.64
CA LYS A 161 2.51 7.01 7.81
C LYS A 161 1.09 7.55 8.10
N PRO A 162 0.88 8.88 8.27
CA PRO A 162 1.79 9.99 8.04
C PRO A 162 2.61 10.45 9.28
N HIS A 163 2.76 9.64 10.34
CA HIS A 163 3.54 10.04 11.51
C HIS A 163 4.98 10.39 11.12
N PRO A 164 5.54 11.54 11.58
CA PRO A 164 6.86 12.03 11.17
C PRO A 164 7.97 11.01 11.37
N GLU A 165 7.93 10.26 12.48
CA GLU A 165 8.99 9.35 12.87
C GLU A 165 9.27 8.25 11.84
N ILE A 166 8.27 7.77 11.09
CA ILE A 166 8.54 6.74 10.08
C ILE A 166 9.44 7.27 8.97
N PHE A 167 9.26 8.55 8.55
CA PHE A 167 10.10 9.19 7.55
C PHE A 167 11.48 9.54 8.12
N ILE A 168 11.53 10.15 9.31
CA ILE A 168 12.79 10.56 9.97
C ILE A 168 13.71 9.36 10.19
N GLN A 169 13.17 8.25 10.73
CA GLN A 169 13.95 7.04 10.97
C GLN A 169 14.39 6.37 9.67
N SER A 170 13.53 6.38 8.64
CA SER A 170 13.91 5.86 7.31
C SER A 170 15.06 6.66 6.71
N LEU A 171 14.97 7.98 6.67
CA LEU A 171 16.04 8.88 6.18
C LEU A 171 17.34 8.65 6.94
N LYS A 172 17.29 8.57 8.27
CA LYS A 172 18.45 8.32 9.13
C LYS A 172 19.09 6.96 8.84
N THR A 173 18.28 5.92 8.67
CA THR A 173 18.78 4.55 8.44
C THR A 173 19.54 4.44 7.12
N VAL A 174 19.02 5.08 6.06
CA VAL A 174 19.69 5.07 4.74
C VAL A 174 20.77 6.14 4.61
N ASN A 175 21.00 6.93 5.67
CA ASN A 175 21.98 8.01 5.71
C ASN A 175 21.81 9.02 4.55
N THR A 176 20.60 9.57 4.43
CA THR A 176 20.23 10.58 3.42
C THR A 176 19.54 11.77 4.06
N THR A 177 19.34 12.85 3.29
CA THR A 177 18.58 14.03 3.74
C THR A 177 17.19 14.06 3.10
N ALA A 178 16.29 14.81 3.70
CA ALA A 178 14.94 14.98 3.16
C ALA A 178 14.97 15.63 1.76
N GLU A 179 15.82 16.63 1.56
CA GLU A 179 15.94 17.37 0.29
C GLU A 179 16.48 16.48 -0.84
N ALA A 180 17.30 15.47 -0.51
CA ALA A 180 17.84 14.51 -1.45
C ALA A 180 16.93 13.30 -1.67
N SER A 181 15.75 13.30 -1.07
CA SER A 181 14.81 12.18 -1.06
C SER A 181 13.46 12.54 -1.64
N ILE A 182 12.83 11.57 -2.29
CA ILE A 182 11.47 11.70 -2.82
C ILE A 182 10.61 10.53 -2.39
N MET A 183 9.37 10.80 -1.96
CA MET A 183 8.34 9.81 -1.69
C MET A 183 7.37 9.70 -2.86
N ILE A 184 7.07 8.48 -3.26
CA ILE A 184 6.08 8.15 -4.29
C ILE A 184 5.05 7.23 -3.66
N GLY A 185 3.78 7.62 -3.68
CA GLY A 185 2.70 6.83 -3.09
C GLY A 185 1.33 7.24 -3.59
N ASP A 186 0.32 6.42 -3.28
CA ASP A 186 -1.07 6.63 -3.71
C ASP A 186 -1.88 7.46 -2.72
N SER A 187 -1.50 7.48 -1.44
CA SER A 187 -2.26 8.18 -0.41
C SER A 187 -1.80 9.62 -0.25
N PHE A 188 -2.67 10.58 -0.61
CA PHE A 188 -2.36 12.00 -0.41
C PHE A 188 -2.03 12.33 1.05
N GLU A 189 -2.82 11.80 2.00
CA GLU A 189 -2.63 12.06 3.43
C GLU A 189 -1.38 11.34 3.99
N ALA A 190 -1.26 10.02 3.74
CA ALA A 190 -0.25 9.21 4.39
C ALA A 190 1.14 9.36 3.76
N ASP A 191 1.22 9.35 2.44
CA ASP A 191 2.49 9.36 1.71
C ASP A 191 2.93 10.79 1.39
N ILE A 192 2.03 11.55 0.75
CA ILE A 192 2.40 12.83 0.16
C ILE A 192 2.53 13.90 1.23
N LEU A 193 1.48 14.16 2.01
CA LEU A 193 1.57 15.15 3.10
C LEU A 193 2.55 14.70 4.18
N GLY A 194 2.60 13.39 4.49
CA GLY A 194 3.57 12.84 5.43
C GLY A 194 5.01 13.18 5.05
N ALA A 195 5.41 12.92 3.81
CA ALA A 195 6.75 13.19 3.29
C ALA A 195 7.04 14.68 3.15
N LEU A 196 6.13 15.46 2.54
CA LEU A 196 6.30 16.90 2.36
C LEU A 196 6.50 17.63 3.69
N ASN A 197 5.78 17.21 4.75
CA ASN A 197 5.94 17.81 6.10
C ASN A 197 7.30 17.50 6.74
N GLN A 198 8.05 16.54 6.21
CA GLN A 198 9.44 16.27 6.61
C GLN A 198 10.47 16.89 5.69
N GLY A 199 10.07 17.70 4.71
CA GLY A 199 10.96 18.36 3.75
C GLY A 199 11.38 17.48 2.57
N MET A 200 10.85 16.27 2.44
CA MET A 200 11.06 15.41 1.26
C MET A 200 10.32 15.98 0.05
N GLN A 201 10.79 15.68 -1.16
CA GLN A 201 9.98 15.84 -2.36
C GLN A 201 8.92 14.73 -2.41
N ALA A 202 7.86 14.93 -3.20
CA ALA A 202 6.83 13.91 -3.36
C ALA A 202 6.27 13.90 -4.79
N ILE A 203 5.78 12.73 -5.23
CA ILE A 203 4.93 12.54 -6.40
C ILE A 203 3.74 11.69 -5.99
N HIS A 204 2.53 12.17 -6.28
CA HIS A 204 1.30 11.46 -6.00
C HIS A 204 0.96 10.55 -7.19
N PHE A 205 1.03 9.24 -7.00
CA PHE A 205 0.49 8.25 -7.93
C PHE A 205 -0.99 8.05 -7.64
N ASN A 206 -1.85 8.80 -8.32
CA ASN A 206 -3.28 8.84 -8.03
C ASN A 206 -4.03 7.65 -8.66
N SER A 207 -3.78 6.45 -8.14
CA SER A 207 -4.42 5.21 -8.58
C SER A 207 -5.89 5.10 -8.19
N HIS A 208 -6.35 5.89 -7.20
CA HIS A 208 -7.70 5.85 -6.66
C HIS A 208 -8.61 6.99 -7.11
N ASN A 209 -8.13 7.88 -8.00
CA ASN A 209 -8.83 9.10 -8.40
C ASN A 209 -9.21 9.99 -7.20
N GLU A 210 -8.28 10.13 -6.25
CA GLU A 210 -8.41 11.11 -5.17
C GLU A 210 -8.52 12.53 -5.71
N GLU A 211 -8.99 13.46 -4.89
CA GLU A 211 -9.14 14.86 -5.27
C GLU A 211 -7.80 15.49 -5.72
N VAL A 212 -7.85 16.22 -6.84
CA VAL A 212 -6.67 16.85 -7.43
C VAL A 212 -6.17 17.99 -6.52
N HIS A 213 -4.87 18.07 -6.33
CA HIS A 213 -4.21 19.09 -5.52
C HIS A 213 -2.99 19.70 -6.22
N THR A 214 -2.44 20.77 -5.66
CA THR A 214 -1.28 21.50 -6.22
C THR A 214 0.00 21.35 -5.38
N LYS A 215 0.04 20.41 -4.44
CA LYS A 215 1.16 20.25 -3.49
C LYS A 215 2.40 19.62 -4.11
N CYS A 216 2.20 18.70 -5.07
CA CYS A 216 3.26 18.02 -5.81
C CYS A 216 2.72 17.57 -7.18
N PRO A 217 3.56 17.05 -8.09
CA PRO A 217 3.09 16.40 -9.31
C PRO A 217 2.16 15.25 -9.00
N ILE A 218 1.11 15.10 -9.83
CA ILE A 218 0.18 13.98 -9.81
C ILE A 218 0.37 13.21 -11.11
N VAL A 219 0.48 11.90 -11.03
CA VAL A 219 0.56 10.99 -12.16
C VAL A 219 -0.49 9.90 -12.02
N TYR A 220 -0.99 9.38 -13.13
CA TYR A 220 -2.04 8.36 -13.18
C TYR A 220 -1.54 7.02 -13.75
N SER A 221 -0.29 6.99 -14.19
CA SER A 221 0.39 5.76 -14.64
C SER A 221 1.87 5.77 -14.25
N LEU A 222 2.47 4.58 -14.13
CA LEU A 222 3.90 4.47 -13.87
C LEU A 222 4.74 4.86 -15.08
N ALA A 223 4.17 4.87 -16.29
CA ALA A 223 4.80 5.43 -17.48
C ALA A 223 4.94 6.96 -17.39
N GLU A 224 3.90 7.67 -16.92
CA GLU A 224 3.98 9.11 -16.62
C GLU A 224 5.01 9.39 -15.51
N LEU A 225 5.00 8.58 -14.45
CA LEU A 225 5.97 8.68 -13.37
C LEU A 225 7.41 8.55 -13.89
N LYS A 226 7.68 7.54 -14.72
CA LYS A 226 9.00 7.31 -15.32
C LYS A 226 9.48 8.50 -16.16
N ALA A 227 8.57 9.21 -16.82
CA ALA A 227 8.91 10.38 -17.66
C ALA A 227 9.34 11.61 -16.83
N LEU A 228 9.11 11.63 -15.51
CA LEU A 228 9.53 12.72 -14.63
C LEU A 228 11.00 12.60 -14.19
N PHE A 229 11.58 11.39 -14.29
CA PHE A 229 12.97 11.06 -13.96
C PHE A 229 13.89 11.09 -15.19
#